data_ad12360c9dc341cc178b5616fb382215
#
_entry.id   ad12360c9dc341cc178b5616fb382215
#
_cell.length_a   1.000
_cell.length_b   1.000
_cell.length_c   1.000
_cell.angle_alpha   90.00
_cell.angle_beta   90.00
_cell.angle_gamma   90.00
#
_symmetry.space_group_name_H-M   'P 1'
#
loop_
_entity.id
_entity.type
_entity.pdbx_description
1 polymer ?
#
loop_
_entity_poly.entity_id
_entity_poly.type
_entity_poly.pdbx_seq_one_letter_code
_entity_poly.pdbx_strand_id
1 'polypeptide(L)'
;MALFKITHENRAVYGGEKFARTVRCEYEYSKAQIAAMLPEMTHKFRCRDAHGITNFWGVCSESNSTAPLDCVGADHGCTEIQYKNPTTGRYETL
;
A
#
# COMPACT_ATOMS: atom_id res chain seq x y z
N MET A 1 -1.66 -3.52 -13.78
CA MET A 1 -1.13 -4.59 -12.89
C MET A 1 -0.24 -3.96 -11.86
N ALA A 2 -0.47 -4.26 -10.58
CA ALA A 2 0.27 -3.60 -9.51
C ALA A 2 0.93 -4.61 -8.58
N LEU A 3 2.16 -4.30 -8.24
CA LEU A 3 2.91 -4.96 -7.17
C LEU A 3 3.06 -3.95 -6.04
N PHE A 4 2.78 -4.34 -4.81
CA PHE A 4 2.91 -3.45 -3.66
C PHE A 4 3.48 -4.17 -2.44
N LYS A 5 4.02 -3.37 -1.52
CA LYS A 5 4.58 -3.85 -0.26
C LYS A 5 4.17 -2.90 0.86
N ILE A 6 3.68 -3.46 1.96
CA ILE A 6 3.42 -2.69 3.18
C ILE A 6 4.73 -2.51 3.92
N THR A 7 5.08 -1.28 4.27
CA THR A 7 6.34 -0.93 4.91
C THR A 7 6.17 -0.55 6.38
N HIS A 8 5.03 0.01 6.76
CA HIS A 8 4.76 0.47 8.12
C HIS A 8 3.30 0.22 8.50
N GLU A 9 3.08 -0.15 9.75
CA GLU A 9 1.78 -0.30 10.36
C GLU A 9 1.58 0.77 11.45
N ASN A 10 0.36 1.27 11.61
CA ASN A 10 0.05 2.22 12.68
C ASN A 10 -0.08 1.47 14.00
N ARG A 11 0.85 1.67 14.93
CA ARG A 11 0.89 0.99 16.22
C ARG A 11 -0.32 1.31 17.09
N ALA A 12 -0.90 2.50 16.95
CA ALA A 12 -2.09 2.89 17.69
C ALA A 12 -3.31 2.04 17.29
N VAL A 13 -3.33 1.54 16.06
CA VAL A 13 -4.41 0.69 15.53
C VAL A 13 -4.16 -0.79 15.86
N TYR A 14 -2.92 -1.25 15.71
CA TYR A 14 -2.58 -2.69 15.75
C TYR A 14 -1.84 -3.12 17.00
N GLY A 15 -1.69 -2.23 17.99
CA GLY A 15 -1.06 -2.56 19.26
C GLY A 15 0.37 -3.07 19.18
N GLY A 16 1.07 -2.74 18.10
CA GLY A 16 2.43 -3.21 17.84
C GLY A 16 2.52 -4.50 17.04
N GLU A 17 1.39 -5.15 16.73
CA GLU A 17 1.38 -6.27 15.79
C GLU A 17 1.79 -5.79 14.40
N LYS A 18 2.52 -6.65 13.70
CA LYS A 18 2.97 -6.35 12.34
C LYS A 18 2.17 -7.15 11.34
N PHE A 19 1.79 -6.49 10.25
CA PHE A 19 1.34 -7.20 9.07
C PHE A 19 2.48 -8.02 8.49
N ALA A 20 2.13 -9.04 7.74
CA ALA A 20 3.10 -9.68 6.90
C ALA A 20 3.65 -8.64 5.91
N ARG A 21 4.92 -8.26 6.10
CA ARG A 21 5.61 -7.31 5.22
C ARG A 21 6.09 -8.00 3.96
N THR A 22 5.20 -8.78 3.38
CA THR A 22 5.47 -9.49 2.14
C THR A 22 5.02 -8.66 0.96
N VAL A 23 5.70 -8.86 -0.15
CA VAL A 23 5.27 -8.29 -1.41
C VAL A 23 3.94 -8.92 -1.80
N ARG A 24 2.97 -8.07 -2.14
CA ARG A 24 1.66 -8.49 -2.61
C ARG A 24 1.48 -8.07 -4.05
N CYS A 25 0.71 -8.81 -4.80
CA CYS A 25 0.37 -8.46 -6.18
C CYS A 25 -1.11 -8.66 -6.44
N GLU A 26 -1.61 -7.83 -7.33
CA GLU A 26 -2.98 -7.90 -7.83
C GLU A 26 -3.22 -9.19 -8.62
N TYR A 27 -2.16 -9.67 -9.28
CA TYR A 27 -2.16 -10.92 -10.05
C TYR A 27 -1.01 -11.80 -9.60
N GLU A 28 -1.10 -13.08 -9.93
CA GLU A 28 0.02 -13.99 -9.70
C GLU A 28 1.17 -13.70 -10.67
N TYR A 29 2.35 -13.52 -10.10
CA TYR A 29 3.58 -13.32 -10.86
C TYR A 29 4.60 -14.38 -10.50
N SER A 30 5.45 -14.73 -11.46
CA SER A 30 6.60 -15.57 -11.21
C SER A 30 7.63 -14.81 -10.35
N LYS A 31 8.55 -15.55 -9.72
CA LYS A 31 9.65 -14.93 -8.94
C LYS A 31 10.48 -13.97 -9.80
N ALA A 32 10.72 -14.32 -11.05
CA ALA A 32 11.48 -13.49 -11.98
C ALA A 32 10.74 -12.16 -12.30
N GLN A 33 9.43 -12.24 -12.50
CA GLN A 33 8.61 -11.06 -12.72
C GLN A 33 8.60 -10.13 -11.51
N ILE A 34 8.46 -10.70 -10.32
CA ILE A 34 8.50 -9.93 -9.06
C ILE A 34 9.85 -9.24 -8.91
N ALA A 35 10.95 -9.95 -9.13
CA ALA A 35 12.29 -9.39 -9.04
C ALA A 35 12.49 -8.21 -10.00
N ALA A 36 11.94 -8.31 -11.22
CA ALA A 36 12.02 -7.23 -12.21
C ALA A 36 11.18 -6.01 -11.82
N MET A 37 10.08 -6.20 -11.09
CA MET A 37 9.17 -5.11 -10.70
C MET A 37 9.59 -4.42 -9.40
N LEU A 38 10.36 -5.07 -8.53
CA LEU A 38 10.76 -4.51 -7.24
C LEU A 38 11.40 -3.12 -7.35
N PRO A 39 12.33 -2.84 -8.29
CA PRO A 39 12.91 -1.51 -8.43
C PRO A 39 11.91 -0.42 -8.83
N GLU A 40 10.76 -0.81 -9.35
CA GLU A 40 9.72 0.12 -9.80
C GLU A 40 8.71 0.47 -8.71
N MET A 41 8.82 -0.15 -7.52
CA MET A 41 7.95 0.17 -6.38
C MET A 41 8.40 1.47 -5.71
N THR A 42 8.12 2.58 -6.35
CA THR A 42 8.55 3.92 -5.92
C THR A 42 7.39 4.81 -5.49
N HIS A 43 6.16 4.39 -5.73
CA HIS A 43 4.98 5.21 -5.44
C HIS A 43 4.51 4.94 -4.00
N LYS A 44 4.76 5.88 -3.11
CA LYS A 44 4.34 5.79 -1.70
C LYS A 44 2.85 5.94 -1.59
N PHE A 45 2.23 5.07 -0.79
CA PHE A 45 0.80 5.12 -0.53
C PHE A 45 0.52 4.98 0.98
N ARG A 46 -0.71 5.32 1.35
CA ARG A 46 -1.26 5.00 2.67
C ARG A 46 -2.74 4.65 2.53
N CYS A 47 -3.23 3.76 3.39
CA CYS A 47 -4.64 3.41 3.45
C CYS A 47 -5.25 3.93 4.76
N ARG A 48 -6.42 4.55 4.66
CA ARG A 48 -7.10 5.22 5.76
C ARG A 48 -8.49 4.63 5.96
N ASP A 49 -8.94 4.61 7.21
CA ASP A 49 -10.29 4.18 7.55
C ASP A 49 -11.31 5.33 7.44
N ALA A 50 -12.58 5.03 7.75
CA ALA A 50 -13.66 6.01 7.68
C ALA A 50 -13.51 7.16 8.68
N HIS A 51 -12.67 7.01 9.70
CA HIS A 51 -12.37 8.05 10.68
C HIS A 51 -11.18 8.92 10.28
N GLY A 52 -10.62 8.70 9.08
CA GLY A 52 -9.46 9.44 8.61
C GLY A 52 -8.14 9.02 9.25
N ILE A 53 -8.11 7.88 9.92
CA ILE A 53 -6.89 7.36 10.54
C ILE A 53 -6.14 6.49 9.54
N THR A 54 -4.87 6.79 9.34
CA THR A 54 -4.00 5.96 8.49
C THR A 54 -3.66 4.67 9.22
N ASN A 55 -4.02 3.54 8.64
CA ASN A 55 -3.79 2.23 9.22
C ASN A 55 -2.43 1.65 8.83
N PHE A 56 -2.01 1.85 7.59
CA PHE A 56 -0.70 1.39 7.12
C PHE A 56 -0.20 2.22 5.94
N TRP A 57 1.11 2.13 5.71
CA TRP A 57 1.83 2.78 4.61
C TRP A 57 2.57 1.74 3.80
N GLY A 58 2.85 2.05 2.55
CA GLY A 58 3.63 1.17 1.70
C GLY A 58 4.15 1.82 0.43
N VAL A 59 4.64 1.00 -0.46
CA VAL A 59 5.11 1.39 -1.79
C VAL A 59 4.47 0.50 -2.84
N CYS A 60 4.20 1.07 -4.01
CA CYS A 60 3.53 0.41 -5.12
C CYS A 60 4.26 0.68 -6.43
N SER A 61 4.13 -0.22 -7.38
CA SER A 61 4.67 -0.05 -8.72
C SER A 61 3.88 0.94 -9.57
N GLU A 62 2.67 1.28 -9.16
CA GLU A 62 1.79 2.22 -9.87
C GLU A 62 1.22 3.24 -8.89
N SER A 63 1.04 4.48 -9.36
CA SER A 63 0.52 5.59 -8.55
C SER A 63 -1.01 5.70 -8.56
N ASN A 64 -1.69 4.81 -9.25
CA ASN A 64 -3.14 4.85 -9.43
C ASN A 64 -3.83 3.50 -9.17
N SER A 65 -3.14 2.57 -8.53
CA SER A 65 -3.71 1.26 -8.23
C SER A 65 -4.48 1.27 -6.91
N THR A 66 -5.66 0.65 -6.91
CA THR A 66 -6.43 0.39 -5.69
C THR A 66 -6.08 -0.96 -5.06
N ALA A 67 -5.15 -1.70 -5.63
CA ALA A 67 -4.80 -3.04 -5.15
C ALA A 67 -4.44 -3.11 -3.67
N PRO A 68 -3.64 -2.19 -3.09
CA PRO A 68 -3.38 -2.22 -1.65
C PRO A 68 -4.64 -2.09 -0.80
N LEU A 69 -5.58 -1.27 -1.24
CA LEU A 69 -6.87 -1.10 -0.56
C LEU A 69 -7.72 -2.36 -0.70
N ASP A 70 -7.83 -2.88 -1.91
CA ASP A 70 -8.71 -4.02 -2.21
C ASP A 70 -8.19 -5.34 -1.61
N CYS A 71 -6.87 -5.54 -1.61
CA CYS A 71 -6.26 -6.80 -1.18
C CYS A 71 -5.98 -6.85 0.32
N VAL A 72 -5.70 -5.72 0.95
CA VAL A 72 -5.31 -5.66 2.38
C VAL A 72 -6.20 -4.70 3.15
N GLY A 73 -6.40 -3.49 2.64
CA GLY A 73 -7.11 -2.44 3.36
C GLY A 73 -8.55 -2.81 3.72
N ALA A 74 -9.25 -3.49 2.83
CA ALA A 74 -10.64 -3.91 3.06
C ALA A 74 -10.76 -4.82 4.29
N ASP A 75 -9.80 -5.72 4.51
CA ASP A 75 -9.79 -6.64 5.66
C ASP A 75 -9.51 -5.88 6.98
N HIS A 76 -9.01 -4.67 6.90
CA HIS A 76 -8.67 -3.83 8.06
C HIS A 76 -9.57 -2.59 8.19
N GLY A 77 -10.70 -2.56 7.46
CA GLY A 77 -11.66 -1.48 7.56
C GLY A 77 -11.27 -0.20 6.86
N CYS A 78 -10.25 -0.21 6.01
CA CYS A 78 -9.88 0.95 5.22
C CYS A 78 -10.89 1.23 4.13
N THR A 79 -11.15 2.51 3.88
CA THR A 79 -12.12 2.97 2.89
C THR A 79 -11.51 3.82 1.79
N GLU A 80 -10.26 4.28 1.96
CA GLU A 80 -9.57 5.07 0.95
C GLU A 80 -8.09 4.73 0.87
N ILE A 81 -7.52 4.92 -0.31
CA ILE A 81 -6.09 4.88 -0.54
C ILE A 81 -5.64 6.24 -1.05
N GLN A 82 -4.50 6.69 -0.56
CA GLN A 82 -3.87 7.93 -0.98
C GLN A 82 -2.45 7.65 -1.45
N TYR A 83 -2.06 8.31 -2.54
CA TYR A 83 -0.69 8.25 -3.04
C TYR A 83 0.00 9.58 -2.82
N LYS A 84 1.26 9.52 -2.44
CA LYS A 84 2.07 10.72 -2.23
C LYS A 84 2.48 11.33 -3.57
N ASN A 85 2.11 12.59 -3.76
CA ASN A 85 2.59 13.35 -4.91
C ASN A 85 4.07 13.69 -4.70
N PRO A 86 4.99 13.23 -5.57
CA PRO A 86 6.41 13.45 -5.38
C PRO A 86 6.82 14.93 -5.54
N THR A 87 6.00 15.72 -6.22
CA THR A 87 6.26 17.16 -6.43
C THR A 87 5.87 17.98 -5.20
N THR A 88 4.69 17.73 -4.64
CA THR A 88 4.17 18.51 -3.50
C THR A 88 4.48 17.88 -2.15
N GLY A 89 4.79 16.59 -2.11
CA GLY A 89 4.97 15.83 -0.88
C GLY A 89 3.68 15.52 -0.14
N ARG A 90 2.52 15.83 -0.72
CA ARG A 90 1.21 15.60 -0.11
C ARG A 90 0.62 14.28 -0.59
N TYR A 91 -0.11 13.63 0.31
CA TYR A 91 -0.93 12.47 -0.05
C TYR A 91 -2.25 12.94 -0.64
N GLU A 92 -2.63 12.33 -1.74
CA GLU A 92 -3.84 12.67 -2.49
C GLU A 92 -4.71 11.42 -2.64
N THR A 93 -5.99 11.54 -2.36
CA THR A 93 -6.94 10.45 -2.52
C THR A 93 -7.10 10.07 -3.99
N LEU A 94 -7.04 8.78 -4.24
CA LEU A 94 -7.18 8.25 -5.57
C LEU A 94 -8.62 8.33 -6.07
#